data_9ab0c9ad5f102ebf62c2ffa6c4e86573
#
_entry.id   9ab0c9ad5f102ebf62c2ffa6c4e86573
#
_cell.length_a   1.000
_cell.length_b   1.000
_cell.length_c   1.000
_cell.angle_alpha   90.00
_cell.angle_beta   90.00
_cell.angle_gamma   90.00
#
_symmetry.space_group_name_H-M   'P 1'
#
loop_
_entity.id
_entity.type
_entity.pdbx_description
1 polymer ?
#
loop_
_entity_poly.entity_id
_entity_poly.type
_entity_poly.pdbx_seq_one_letter_code
_entity_poly.pdbx_strand_id
1 'polypeptide(L)'
;ISLSNLSDDRMRHAKSGHWWETAQHRSLANNSVSYTEKPDMETFMREWLSLVESKSGERGVFNREASKKQAAKNGRRDPEHEVGTNPCSEIILRPYEFCNLTEVVVRSTDTIEDLERKVRCATILGTIQSSYTKFPYLRKIWQRNTEEERLLGVSLTGIMDNRLLTTKNRGLDKTLEHLKDVAVITNAEWSHRLGIPPVSYTHLTLPTNWVVG
;
A
#
# COMPACT_ATOMS: atom_id res chain seq x y z
N ILE A 1 -8.27 -9.18 4.98
CA ILE A 1 -9.22 -8.07 4.78
C ILE A 1 -10.47 -8.58 4.05
N SER A 2 -11.63 -8.00 4.38
CA SER A 2 -12.88 -8.18 3.65
C SER A 2 -13.21 -6.89 2.91
N LEU A 3 -13.50 -7.01 1.61
CA LEU A 3 -14.02 -5.92 0.81
C LEU A 3 -15.51 -6.17 0.58
N SER A 4 -16.34 -5.19 0.89
CA SER A 4 -17.79 -5.32 0.85
C SER A 4 -18.44 -4.19 0.05
N ASN A 5 -19.65 -4.42 -0.43
CA ASN A 5 -20.42 -3.41 -1.15
C ASN A 5 -20.94 -2.33 -0.20
N LEU A 6 -21.27 -1.17 -0.76
CA LEU A 6 -21.91 -0.07 -0.03
C LEU A 6 -23.24 -0.50 0.62
N SER A 7 -23.99 -1.36 -0.05
CA SER A 7 -25.28 -1.89 0.42
C SER A 7 -25.17 -2.96 1.52
N ASP A 8 -23.97 -3.44 1.84
CA ASP A 8 -23.78 -4.48 2.85
C ASP A 8 -23.81 -3.88 4.26
N ASP A 9 -24.98 -3.80 4.82
CA ASP A 9 -25.23 -3.24 6.14
C ASP A 9 -24.62 -4.09 7.29
N ARG A 10 -24.54 -5.41 7.11
CA ARG A 10 -23.90 -6.31 8.08
C ARG A 10 -22.41 -6.01 8.19
N MET A 11 -21.76 -5.78 7.05
CA MET A 11 -20.33 -5.44 7.03
C MET A 11 -20.09 -4.01 7.51
N ARG A 12 -21.02 -3.08 7.24
CA ARG A 12 -20.96 -1.71 7.77
C ARG A 12 -20.91 -1.68 9.29
N HIS A 13 -21.68 -2.56 9.94
CA HIS A 13 -21.78 -2.61 11.39
C HIS A 13 -20.99 -3.76 12.04
N ALA A 14 -20.08 -4.40 11.29
CA ALA A 14 -19.35 -5.57 11.76
C ALA A 14 -18.56 -5.33 13.05
N LYS A 15 -18.04 -4.12 13.24
CA LYS A 15 -17.32 -3.69 14.45
C LYS A 15 -17.93 -2.40 15.03
N SER A 16 -19.26 -2.35 15.16
CA SER A 16 -19.94 -1.26 15.82
C SER A 16 -20.22 -1.60 17.29
N GLY A 17 -20.33 -0.57 18.13
CA GLY A 17 -20.59 -0.72 19.57
C GLY A 17 -19.46 -1.45 20.31
N HIS A 18 -19.79 -2.22 21.32
CA HIS A 18 -18.83 -2.98 22.14
C HIS A 18 -18.44 -4.31 21.46
N TRP A 19 -18.03 -4.25 20.19
CA TRP A 19 -17.68 -5.43 19.39
C TRP A 19 -16.57 -6.29 20.03
N TRP A 20 -15.65 -5.71 20.80
CA TRP A 20 -14.60 -6.44 21.51
C TRP A 20 -15.11 -7.38 22.59
N GLU A 21 -16.35 -7.17 23.08
CA GLU A 21 -17.04 -8.08 24.02
C GLU A 21 -17.90 -9.10 23.28
N THR A 22 -18.64 -8.65 22.27
CA THR A 22 -19.65 -9.44 21.58
C THR A 22 -19.15 -10.20 20.37
N ALA A 23 -18.03 -9.75 19.76
CA ALA A 23 -17.49 -10.29 18.51
C ALA A 23 -15.96 -10.36 18.51
N GLN A 24 -15.36 -10.84 19.59
CA GLN A 24 -13.89 -10.94 19.74
C GLN A 24 -13.18 -11.66 18.59
N HIS A 25 -13.85 -12.63 17.94
CA HIS A 25 -13.33 -13.31 16.75
C HIS A 25 -13.03 -12.37 15.58
N ARG A 26 -13.52 -11.12 15.61
CA ARG A 26 -13.24 -10.09 14.59
C ARG A 26 -12.05 -9.20 14.92
N SER A 27 -11.36 -9.43 16.04
CA SER A 27 -10.25 -8.57 16.49
C SER A 27 -9.13 -8.43 15.46
N LEU A 28 -8.81 -9.50 14.74
CA LEU A 28 -7.78 -9.53 13.69
C LEU A 28 -8.35 -9.33 12.27
N ALA A 29 -9.65 -9.11 12.13
CA ALA A 29 -10.26 -8.85 10.83
C ALA A 29 -10.24 -7.37 10.50
N ASN A 30 -9.92 -7.02 9.25
CA ASN A 30 -10.10 -5.69 8.68
C ASN A 30 -11.19 -5.73 7.64
N ASN A 31 -11.99 -4.69 7.58
CA ASN A 31 -13.13 -4.57 6.70
C ASN A 31 -13.14 -3.20 6.02
N SER A 32 -13.32 -3.20 4.70
CA SER A 32 -13.40 -1.97 3.90
C SER A 32 -14.58 -2.03 2.95
N VAL A 33 -15.19 -0.88 2.71
CA VAL A 33 -16.11 -0.72 1.59
C VAL A 33 -15.31 -0.55 0.31
N SER A 34 -15.74 -1.22 -0.76
CA SER A 34 -15.11 -1.13 -2.07
C SER A 34 -15.99 -0.35 -3.03
N TYR A 35 -15.52 0.81 -3.46
CA TYR A 35 -16.14 1.60 -4.52
C TYR A 35 -15.68 1.08 -5.89
N THR A 36 -16.62 0.70 -6.72
CA THR A 36 -16.38 0.33 -8.13
C THR A 36 -16.56 1.51 -9.08
N GLU A 37 -17.20 2.55 -8.60
CA GLU A 37 -17.45 3.82 -9.30
C GLU A 37 -17.42 4.96 -8.28
N LYS A 38 -17.47 6.20 -8.76
CA LYS A 38 -17.59 7.36 -7.89
C LYS A 38 -18.98 7.36 -7.23
N PRO A 39 -19.08 7.23 -5.89
CA PRO A 39 -20.38 7.29 -5.22
C PRO A 39 -20.99 8.68 -5.34
N ASP A 40 -22.32 8.74 -5.28
CA ASP A 40 -23.01 10.00 -5.06
C ASP A 40 -22.74 10.55 -3.65
N MET A 41 -23.00 11.84 -3.46
CA MET A 41 -22.67 12.53 -2.22
C MET A 41 -23.45 11.96 -1.01
N GLU A 42 -24.70 11.61 -1.19
CA GLU A 42 -25.53 11.08 -0.10
C GLU A 42 -24.99 9.73 0.38
N THR A 43 -24.71 8.82 -0.54
CA THR A 43 -24.15 7.49 -0.26
C THR A 43 -22.80 7.61 0.42
N PHE A 44 -21.95 8.51 -0.06
CA PHE A 44 -20.63 8.77 0.55
C PHE A 44 -20.76 9.30 1.98
N MET A 45 -21.63 10.27 2.20
CA MET A 45 -21.83 10.87 3.52
C MET A 45 -22.42 9.88 4.53
N ARG A 46 -23.31 8.99 4.11
CA ARG A 46 -23.82 7.91 4.98
C ARG A 46 -22.71 6.97 5.44
N GLU A 47 -21.82 6.61 4.52
CA GLU A 47 -20.66 5.75 4.86
C GLU A 47 -19.72 6.47 5.83
N TRP A 48 -19.45 7.76 5.56
CA TRP A 48 -18.60 8.59 6.41
C TRP A 48 -19.18 8.74 7.83
N LEU A 49 -20.48 8.98 7.93
CA LEU A 49 -21.18 9.07 9.21
C LEU A 49 -21.08 7.75 10.00
N SER A 50 -21.27 6.63 9.33
CA SER A 50 -21.10 5.31 9.94
C SER A 50 -19.70 5.10 10.52
N LEU A 51 -18.65 5.56 9.84
CA LEU A 51 -17.28 5.54 10.35
C LEU A 51 -17.13 6.35 11.64
N VAL A 52 -17.69 7.55 11.67
CA VAL A 52 -17.65 8.43 12.85
C VAL A 52 -18.42 7.81 14.02
N GLU A 53 -19.60 7.28 13.79
CA GLU A 53 -20.46 6.67 14.80
C GLU A 53 -19.89 5.37 15.38
N SER A 54 -19.21 4.57 14.54
CA SER A 54 -18.62 3.30 14.96
C SER A 54 -17.51 3.48 16.01
N LYS A 55 -16.81 4.61 16.00
CA LYS A 55 -15.65 4.91 16.86
C LYS A 55 -14.54 3.85 16.81
N SER A 56 -14.61 2.94 15.85
CA SER A 56 -13.65 1.85 15.67
C SER A 56 -12.67 2.06 14.52
N GLY A 57 -12.88 3.11 13.70
CA GLY A 57 -12.10 3.35 12.48
C GLY A 57 -12.45 2.39 11.33
N GLU A 58 -13.46 1.54 11.52
CA GLU A 58 -13.98 0.65 10.48
C GLU A 58 -15.41 1.06 10.06
N ARG A 59 -15.75 0.81 8.84
CA ARG A 59 -14.96 0.12 7.78
C ARG A 59 -14.13 1.15 7.01
N GLY A 60 -12.95 0.72 6.52
CA GLY A 60 -12.12 1.55 5.64
C GLY A 60 -12.76 1.79 4.27
N VAL A 61 -12.14 2.65 3.47
CA VAL A 61 -12.60 2.98 2.10
C VAL A 61 -11.53 2.54 1.10
N PHE A 62 -11.95 1.70 0.14
CA PHE A 62 -11.09 1.27 -0.96
C PHE A 62 -11.75 1.62 -2.30
N ASN A 63 -11.06 2.38 -3.13
CA ASN A 63 -11.56 2.80 -4.44
C ASN A 63 -10.89 2.00 -5.56
N ARG A 64 -11.59 1.00 -6.10
CA ARG A 64 -11.10 0.15 -7.20
C ARG A 64 -10.84 0.94 -8.48
N GLU A 65 -11.67 1.92 -8.78
CA GLU A 65 -11.48 2.74 -9.98
C GLU A 65 -10.20 3.57 -9.91
N ALA A 66 -9.93 4.18 -8.75
CA ALA A 66 -8.67 4.88 -8.50
C ALA A 66 -7.46 3.92 -8.56
N SER A 67 -7.62 2.71 -8.04
CA SER A 67 -6.58 1.67 -8.05
C SER A 67 -6.24 1.22 -9.48
N LYS A 68 -7.24 1.02 -10.34
CA LYS A 68 -7.04 0.71 -11.76
C LYS A 68 -6.29 1.84 -12.48
N LYS A 69 -6.70 3.08 -12.27
CA LYS A 69 -6.01 4.26 -12.82
C LYS A 69 -4.55 4.34 -12.36
N GLN A 70 -4.29 4.04 -11.11
CA GLN A 70 -2.93 4.03 -10.58
C GLN A 70 -2.10 2.88 -11.15
N ALA A 71 -2.68 1.69 -11.31
CA ALA A 71 -2.02 0.54 -11.93
C ALA A 71 -1.60 0.83 -13.38
N ALA A 72 -2.45 1.54 -14.13
CA ALA A 72 -2.18 1.89 -15.52
C ALA A 72 -1.02 2.89 -15.72
N LYS A 73 -0.71 3.74 -14.72
CA LYS A 73 0.25 4.84 -14.89
C LYS A 73 1.65 4.43 -15.34
N ASN A 74 2.12 3.28 -14.89
CA ASN A 74 3.50 2.85 -15.12
C ASN A 74 3.63 1.80 -16.24
N GLY A 75 2.52 1.40 -16.86
CA GLY A 75 2.49 0.41 -17.94
C GLY A 75 3.01 -0.98 -17.59
N ARG A 76 3.21 -1.28 -16.30
CA ARG A 76 3.74 -2.57 -15.82
C ARG A 76 2.70 -3.49 -15.21
N ARG A 77 1.55 -2.95 -14.87
CA ARG A 77 0.42 -3.70 -14.33
C ARG A 77 -0.75 -3.60 -15.28
N ASP A 78 -1.43 -4.72 -15.49
CA ASP A 78 -2.66 -4.74 -16.25
C ASP A 78 -3.80 -4.14 -15.39
N PRO A 79 -4.37 -2.99 -15.77
CA PRO A 79 -5.45 -2.34 -15.03
C PRO A 79 -6.77 -3.13 -15.08
N GLU A 80 -6.90 -4.09 -15.98
CA GLU A 80 -8.11 -4.91 -16.11
C GLU A 80 -8.16 -6.07 -15.12
N HIS A 81 -7.05 -6.36 -14.45
CA HIS A 81 -7.08 -7.34 -13.36
C HIS A 81 -8.03 -6.92 -12.24
N GLU A 82 -8.74 -7.91 -11.72
CA GLU A 82 -9.47 -7.72 -10.47
C GLU A 82 -8.46 -7.42 -9.36
N VAL A 83 -8.69 -6.35 -8.61
CA VAL A 83 -7.80 -5.92 -7.54
C VAL A 83 -8.54 -5.73 -6.22
N GLY A 84 -7.82 -6.02 -5.16
CA GLY A 84 -8.15 -5.70 -3.79
C GLY A 84 -6.99 -4.94 -3.15
N THR A 85 -6.87 -5.06 -1.85
CA THR A 85 -5.84 -4.36 -1.08
C THR A 85 -5.41 -5.19 0.14
N ASN A 86 -4.25 -4.87 0.70
CA ASN A 86 -3.85 -5.33 2.02
C ASN A 86 -4.66 -4.62 3.13
N PRO A 87 -4.54 -5.01 4.41
CA PRO A 87 -5.34 -4.45 5.51
C PRO A 87 -5.31 -2.93 5.63
N CYS A 88 -4.17 -2.30 5.43
CA CYS A 88 -4.01 -0.84 5.57
C CYS A 88 -4.34 -0.07 4.28
N SER A 89 -4.70 -0.76 3.20
CA SER A 89 -5.11 -0.22 1.90
C SER A 89 -4.02 0.54 1.12
N GLU A 90 -2.76 0.39 1.48
CA GLU A 90 -1.64 1.03 0.78
C GLU A 90 -1.14 0.23 -0.42
N ILE A 91 -1.47 -1.07 -0.52
CA ILE A 91 -0.98 -1.94 -1.58
C ILE A 91 -2.14 -2.49 -2.40
N ILE A 92 -2.11 -2.24 -3.69
CA ILE A 92 -3.05 -2.83 -4.65
C ILE A 92 -2.59 -4.27 -4.92
N LEU A 93 -3.41 -5.26 -4.57
CA LEU A 93 -3.13 -6.68 -4.73
C LEU A 93 -4.12 -7.35 -5.67
N ARG A 94 -3.62 -8.23 -6.53
CA ARG A 94 -4.45 -9.20 -7.26
C ARG A 94 -4.88 -10.31 -6.29
N PRO A 95 -5.95 -11.06 -6.60
CA PRO A 95 -6.24 -12.31 -5.90
C PRO A 95 -5.04 -13.26 -5.95
N TYR A 96 -4.70 -13.88 -4.83
CA TYR A 96 -3.58 -14.81 -4.73
C TYR A 96 -2.22 -14.17 -5.06
N GLU A 97 -1.93 -13.05 -4.45
CA GLU A 97 -0.68 -12.32 -4.65
C GLU A 97 -0.05 -11.89 -3.31
N PHE A 98 1.28 -11.82 -3.30
CA PHE A 98 2.06 -11.29 -2.20
C PHE A 98 2.71 -9.96 -2.57
N CYS A 99 2.99 -9.16 -1.57
CA CYS A 99 3.88 -8.01 -1.66
C CYS A 99 5.08 -8.21 -0.73
N ASN A 100 6.21 -7.64 -1.12
CA ASN A 100 7.41 -7.58 -0.31
C ASN A 100 7.53 -6.17 0.25
N LEU A 101 7.78 -6.06 1.55
CA LEU A 101 7.90 -4.77 2.22
C LEU A 101 9.24 -4.66 2.90
N THR A 102 9.85 -3.51 2.76
CA THR A 102 11.03 -3.09 3.52
C THR A 102 10.80 -1.71 4.09
N GLU A 103 11.45 -1.39 5.19
CA GLU A 103 11.24 -0.14 5.88
C GLU A 103 12.57 0.54 6.23
N VAL A 104 12.63 1.82 5.95
CA VAL A 104 13.76 2.70 6.31
C VAL A 104 13.41 3.47 7.57
N VAL A 105 14.21 3.31 8.61
CA VAL A 105 14.07 4.11 9.82
C VAL A 105 14.82 5.42 9.63
N VAL A 106 14.05 6.50 9.51
CA VAL A 106 14.56 7.88 9.43
C VAL A 106 14.89 8.37 10.83
N ARG A 107 16.04 9.01 10.98
CA ARG A 107 16.51 9.61 12.24
C ARG A 107 16.63 11.11 12.09
N SER A 108 16.57 11.82 13.20
CA SER A 108 16.68 13.29 13.24
C SER A 108 17.99 13.83 12.67
N THR A 109 19.03 13.03 12.70
CA THR A 109 20.40 13.37 12.24
C THR A 109 20.67 12.95 10.80
N ASP A 110 19.77 12.22 10.15
CA ASP A 110 20.01 11.75 8.77
C ASP A 110 20.09 12.91 7.79
N THR A 111 21.12 12.88 6.99
CA THR A 111 21.26 13.74 5.80
C THR A 111 20.55 13.11 4.61
N ILE A 112 20.50 13.79 3.48
CA ILE A 112 19.92 13.22 2.26
C ILE A 112 20.72 12.01 1.78
N GLU A 113 22.04 12.07 1.90
CA GLU A 113 22.95 10.98 1.53
C GLU A 113 22.75 9.75 2.44
N ASP A 114 22.46 9.95 3.72
CA ASP A 114 22.11 8.88 4.64
C ASP A 114 20.79 8.22 4.25
N LEU A 115 19.79 9.01 3.89
CA LEU A 115 18.49 8.51 3.43
C LEU A 115 18.63 7.75 2.11
N GLU A 116 19.40 8.25 1.15
CA GLU A 116 19.69 7.55 -0.11
C GLU A 116 20.33 6.18 0.15
N ARG A 117 21.34 6.13 1.01
CA ARG A 117 22.02 4.87 1.36
C ARG A 117 21.04 3.88 2.00
N LYS A 118 20.19 4.34 2.92
CA LYS A 118 19.19 3.51 3.59
C LYS A 118 18.14 3.00 2.61
N VAL A 119 17.61 3.87 1.75
CA VAL A 119 16.65 3.49 0.70
C VAL A 119 17.27 2.47 -0.25
N ARG A 120 18.54 2.68 -0.66
CA ARG A 120 19.27 1.73 -1.50
C ARG A 120 19.37 0.36 -0.83
N CYS A 121 19.78 0.30 0.43
CA CYS A 121 19.87 -0.97 1.19
C CYS A 121 18.50 -1.65 1.31
N ALA A 122 17.46 -0.92 1.68
CA ALA A 122 16.11 -1.45 1.80
C ALA A 122 15.60 -1.99 0.44
N THR A 123 15.86 -1.27 -0.65
CA THR A 123 15.48 -1.71 -1.99
C THR A 123 16.22 -2.99 -2.41
N ILE A 124 17.50 -3.11 -2.10
CA ILE A 124 18.29 -4.33 -2.36
C ILE A 124 17.66 -5.53 -1.63
N LEU A 125 17.41 -5.38 -0.34
CA LEU A 125 16.80 -6.43 0.48
C LEU A 125 15.43 -6.85 -0.08
N GLY A 126 14.58 -5.88 -0.40
CA GLY A 126 13.26 -6.15 -0.95
C GLY A 126 13.32 -6.79 -2.35
N THR A 127 14.28 -6.41 -3.18
CA THR A 127 14.50 -7.02 -4.49
C THR A 127 14.93 -8.49 -4.35
N ILE A 128 15.84 -8.78 -3.42
CA ILE A 128 16.23 -10.16 -3.11
C ILE A 128 15.03 -10.94 -2.59
N GLN A 129 14.26 -10.38 -1.66
CA GLN A 129 13.05 -11.00 -1.12
C GLN A 129 12.05 -11.33 -2.24
N SER A 130 11.86 -10.44 -3.20
CA SER A 130 10.95 -10.64 -4.34
C SER A 130 11.37 -11.78 -5.27
N SER A 131 12.60 -12.28 -5.17
CA SER A 131 13.08 -13.44 -5.92
C SER A 131 12.58 -14.78 -5.36
N TYR A 132 12.08 -14.80 -4.12
CA TYR A 132 11.52 -15.99 -3.50
C TYR A 132 10.08 -16.22 -3.94
N THR A 133 9.89 -17.03 -4.97
CA THR A 133 8.57 -17.29 -5.57
C THR A 133 8.10 -18.74 -5.43
N LYS A 134 8.91 -19.61 -4.80
CA LYS A 134 8.55 -21.01 -4.59
C LYS A 134 7.73 -21.17 -3.30
N PHE A 135 6.45 -21.46 -3.46
CA PHE A 135 5.51 -21.64 -2.35
C PHE A 135 4.98 -23.09 -2.34
N PRO A 136 5.69 -24.06 -1.73
CA PRO A 136 5.37 -25.48 -1.85
C PRO A 136 4.00 -25.87 -1.27
N TYR A 137 3.46 -25.07 -0.35
CA TYR A 137 2.17 -25.32 0.31
C TYR A 137 0.99 -24.54 -0.30
N LEU A 138 1.25 -23.72 -1.33
CA LEU A 138 0.23 -22.90 -1.98
C LEU A 138 -0.05 -23.39 -3.40
N ARG A 139 -1.22 -23.01 -3.91
CA ARG A 139 -1.58 -23.29 -5.30
C ARG A 139 -0.65 -22.53 -6.25
N LYS A 140 -0.36 -23.09 -7.40
CA LYS A 140 0.55 -22.51 -8.42
C LYS A 140 0.17 -21.09 -8.87
N ILE A 141 -1.08 -20.70 -8.71
CA ILE A 141 -1.53 -19.33 -9.02
C ILE A 141 -0.79 -18.28 -8.18
N TRP A 142 -0.49 -18.57 -6.91
CA TRP A 142 0.29 -17.67 -6.07
C TRP A 142 1.69 -17.43 -6.61
N GLN A 143 2.35 -18.51 -7.02
CA GLN A 143 3.68 -18.42 -7.63
C GLN A 143 3.63 -17.58 -8.91
N ARG A 144 2.70 -17.91 -9.83
CA ARG A 144 2.57 -17.20 -11.10
C ARG A 144 2.35 -15.72 -10.92
N ASN A 145 1.37 -15.32 -10.09
CA ASN A 145 1.05 -13.91 -9.88
C ASN A 145 2.22 -13.15 -9.24
N THR A 146 2.91 -13.78 -8.29
CA THR A 146 4.09 -13.19 -7.65
C THR A 146 5.26 -13.06 -8.62
N GLU A 147 5.50 -14.02 -9.51
CA GLU A 147 6.54 -13.95 -10.53
C GLU A 147 6.29 -12.88 -11.59
N GLU A 148 5.02 -12.66 -11.93
CA GLU A 148 4.64 -11.63 -12.91
C GLU A 148 4.89 -10.21 -12.38
N GLU A 149 4.51 -9.91 -11.16
CA GLU A 149 4.52 -8.53 -10.64
C GLU A 149 5.64 -8.26 -9.63
N ARG A 150 6.04 -9.23 -8.81
CA ARG A 150 7.10 -9.09 -7.79
C ARG A 150 6.99 -7.81 -6.98
N LEU A 151 5.79 -7.53 -6.46
CA LEU A 151 5.48 -6.27 -5.78
C LEU A 151 6.47 -5.96 -4.66
N LEU A 152 6.99 -4.75 -4.67
CA LEU A 152 7.90 -4.23 -3.64
C LEU A 152 7.44 -2.86 -3.17
N GLY A 153 7.30 -2.72 -1.85
CA GLY A 153 7.16 -1.45 -1.17
C GLY A 153 8.40 -1.15 -0.32
N VAL A 154 8.94 0.05 -0.45
CA VAL A 154 9.98 0.59 0.43
C VAL A 154 9.37 1.76 1.17
N SER A 155 9.17 1.63 2.47
CA SER A 155 8.54 2.67 3.29
C SER A 155 9.55 3.45 4.12
N LEU A 156 9.12 4.61 4.62
CA LEU A 156 9.87 5.44 5.53
C LEU A 156 9.09 5.56 6.85
N THR A 157 9.73 5.24 7.98
CA THR A 157 9.19 5.49 9.32
C THR A 157 10.07 6.50 10.06
N GLY A 158 9.53 7.17 11.09
CA GLY A 158 10.26 8.23 11.81
C GLY A 158 10.37 9.54 11.04
N ILE A 159 9.51 9.75 10.05
CA ILE A 159 9.50 10.94 9.18
C ILE A 159 9.43 12.23 10.00
N MET A 160 8.60 12.24 11.05
CA MET A 160 8.39 13.42 11.89
C MET A 160 9.60 13.81 12.71
N ASP A 161 10.60 12.94 12.84
CA ASP A 161 11.83 13.23 13.57
C ASP A 161 12.84 14.03 12.73
N ASN A 162 12.69 14.01 11.40
CA ASN A 162 13.66 14.62 10.48
C ASN A 162 13.12 15.86 9.79
N ARG A 163 13.85 16.97 9.91
CA ARG A 163 13.45 18.27 9.33
C ARG A 163 13.37 18.27 7.82
N LEU A 164 14.16 17.46 7.12
CA LEU A 164 14.11 17.35 5.65
C LEU A 164 12.76 16.81 5.15
N LEU A 165 12.09 15.97 5.98
CA LEU A 165 10.84 15.32 5.62
C LEU A 165 9.60 15.92 6.28
N THR A 166 9.75 16.78 7.29
CA THR A 166 8.62 17.37 8.03
C THR A 166 8.29 18.79 7.63
N THR A 167 9.26 19.51 7.08
CA THR A 167 9.03 20.90 6.73
C THR A 167 8.29 20.97 5.39
N LYS A 168 7.15 21.66 5.34
CA LYS A 168 6.47 22.02 4.09
C LYS A 168 7.35 22.98 3.28
N ASN A 169 8.52 22.51 2.87
CA ASN A 169 9.43 23.25 2.01
C ASN A 169 9.07 22.95 0.55
N ARG A 170 9.28 23.93 -0.32
CA ARG A 170 9.25 23.72 -1.78
C ARG A 170 10.21 22.61 -2.27
N GLY A 171 11.01 22.04 -1.37
CA GLY A 171 11.98 20.98 -1.64
C GLY A 171 11.51 19.56 -1.23
N LEU A 172 10.46 19.42 -0.43
CA LEU A 172 10.01 18.10 0.05
C LEU A 172 9.63 17.18 -1.11
N ASP A 173 8.83 17.66 -2.04
CA ASP A 173 8.40 16.88 -3.22
C ASP A 173 9.61 16.39 -4.01
N LYS A 174 10.60 17.26 -4.22
CA LYS A 174 11.84 16.91 -4.92
C LYS A 174 12.67 15.88 -4.15
N THR A 175 12.74 16.00 -2.83
CA THR A 175 13.42 15.03 -1.97
C THR A 175 12.77 13.65 -2.07
N LEU A 176 11.45 13.60 -2.01
CA LEU A 176 10.71 12.34 -2.11
C LEU A 176 10.81 11.73 -3.51
N GLU A 177 10.72 12.54 -4.55
CA GLU A 177 10.92 12.10 -5.94
C GLU A 177 12.32 11.55 -6.13
N HIS A 178 13.34 12.23 -5.62
CA HIS A 178 14.71 11.77 -5.66
C HIS A 178 14.90 10.42 -4.95
N LEU A 179 14.40 10.26 -3.73
CA LEU A 179 14.47 8.97 -3.01
C LEU A 179 13.73 7.85 -3.75
N LYS A 180 12.61 8.17 -4.40
CA LYS A 180 11.91 7.24 -5.28
C LYS A 180 12.78 6.81 -6.46
N ASP A 181 13.45 7.75 -7.12
CA ASP A 181 14.33 7.46 -8.24
C ASP A 181 15.51 6.58 -7.82
N VAL A 182 16.09 6.84 -6.64
CA VAL A 182 17.13 5.97 -6.05
C VAL A 182 16.62 4.53 -5.90
N ALA A 183 15.39 4.34 -5.41
CA ALA A 183 14.83 3.00 -5.29
C ALA A 183 14.57 2.35 -6.65
N VAL A 184 13.99 3.09 -7.61
CA VAL A 184 13.71 2.57 -8.97
C VAL A 184 14.99 2.12 -9.66
N ILE A 185 16.02 2.96 -9.66
CA ILE A 185 17.32 2.66 -10.28
C ILE A 185 17.98 1.45 -9.59
N THR A 186 17.97 1.44 -8.25
CA THR A 186 18.56 0.34 -7.47
C THR A 186 17.85 -0.99 -7.75
N ASN A 187 16.53 -0.99 -7.83
CA ASN A 187 15.79 -2.20 -8.16
C ASN A 187 16.07 -2.68 -9.57
N ALA A 188 16.12 -1.79 -10.57
CA ALA A 188 16.45 -2.15 -11.94
C ALA A 188 17.85 -2.79 -12.03
N GLU A 189 18.85 -2.21 -11.37
CA GLU A 189 20.21 -2.73 -11.30
C GLU A 189 20.25 -4.14 -10.69
N TRP A 190 19.62 -4.32 -9.53
CA TRP A 190 19.66 -5.59 -8.81
C TRP A 190 18.79 -6.67 -9.45
N SER A 191 17.67 -6.30 -10.05
CA SER A 191 16.85 -7.22 -10.84
C SER A 191 17.63 -7.80 -12.01
N HIS A 192 18.39 -6.95 -12.72
CA HIS A 192 19.28 -7.41 -13.78
C HIS A 192 20.35 -8.38 -13.27
N ARG A 193 20.98 -8.08 -12.12
CA ARG A 193 21.99 -8.97 -11.49
C ARG A 193 21.41 -10.31 -11.07
N LEU A 194 20.15 -10.34 -10.64
CA LEU A 194 19.44 -11.55 -10.21
C LEU A 194 18.80 -12.31 -11.38
N GLY A 195 18.82 -11.76 -12.58
CA GLY A 195 18.15 -12.37 -13.74
C GLY A 195 16.63 -12.43 -13.63
N ILE A 196 16.03 -11.48 -12.93
CA ILE A 196 14.59 -11.36 -12.75
C ILE A 196 14.05 -10.06 -13.36
N PRO A 197 12.77 -10.00 -13.76
CA PRO A 197 12.17 -8.73 -14.15
C PRO A 197 12.19 -7.74 -12.98
N PRO A 198 12.38 -6.44 -13.25
CA PRO A 198 12.24 -5.42 -12.20
C PRO A 198 10.85 -5.47 -11.58
N VAL A 199 10.75 -5.13 -10.29
CA VAL A 199 9.47 -5.18 -9.57
C VAL A 199 8.45 -4.18 -10.12
N SER A 200 7.17 -4.51 -9.99
CA SER A 200 6.10 -3.53 -10.13
C SER A 200 6.00 -2.73 -8.84
N TYR A 201 6.30 -1.43 -8.93
CA TYR A 201 6.20 -0.57 -7.75
C TYR A 201 4.75 -0.29 -7.42
N THR A 202 4.33 -0.69 -6.24
CA THR A 202 3.01 -0.32 -5.74
C THR A 202 3.04 1.03 -5.05
N HIS A 203 4.08 1.33 -4.29
CA HIS A 203 4.25 2.64 -3.66
C HIS A 203 5.71 2.86 -3.23
N LEU A 204 6.31 3.92 -3.69
CA LEU A 204 7.17 4.80 -2.94
C LEU A 204 6.39 6.10 -2.81
N THR A 205 5.40 6.06 -1.99
CA THR A 205 4.65 7.25 -1.65
C THR A 205 4.50 7.25 -0.15
N LEU A 206 5.18 8.17 0.47
CA LEU A 206 4.52 8.85 1.57
C LEU A 206 3.11 9.15 1.11
N PRO A 207 2.10 9.02 1.96
CA PRO A 207 0.75 9.46 1.61
C PRO A 207 0.84 10.96 1.25
N THR A 208 1.01 11.23 -0.03
CA THR A 208 1.03 12.59 -0.60
C THR A 208 -0.35 13.25 -0.54
N ASN A 209 -1.31 12.61 0.10
CA ASN A 209 -2.66 13.09 0.28
C ASN A 209 -2.88 13.93 1.56
N TRP A 210 -1.82 14.46 2.15
CA TRP A 210 -1.94 15.52 3.17
C TRP A 210 -2.01 16.91 2.53
N VAL A 211 -2.51 17.02 1.32
CA VAL A 211 -3.01 18.28 0.80
C VAL A 211 -4.51 18.32 1.07
N VAL A 212 -4.85 18.60 2.31
CA VAL A 212 -6.12 19.24 2.62
C VAL A 212 -5.85 20.73 2.42
N GLY A 213 -6.27 21.23 1.25
CA GLY A 213 -6.40 22.67 1.00
C GLY A 213 -7.53 23.26 1.82
#